data_5111d1c4fe9febbffc12a400d77cbc82
#
_entry.id   5111d1c4fe9febbffc12a400d77cbc82
#
_cell.length_a   1.000
_cell.length_b   1.000
_cell.length_c   1.000
_cell.angle_alpha   90.00
_cell.angle_beta   90.00
_cell.angle_gamma   90.00
#
_symmetry.space_group_name_H-M   'P 1'
#
loop_
_entity.id
_entity.type
_entity.pdbx_description
1 polymer ?
#
loop_
_entity_poly.entity_id
_entity_poly.type
_entity_poly.pdbx_seq_one_letter_code
_entity_poly.pdbx_strand_id
1 'polypeptide(L)'
;DAVYNSDWKLASDILLSTNNFPEFTGRICPAPCESACVLGINQPPVAIEHIEKSIIEKAFELGLVKPNIPKERTGKKVAVVGSGPAGLAAAAQLNKAGHSVTVFERADRIGGLLRYGIPDFKLEKTVVERRVKLMEEEGIVFKTNANIGVDISLNALANDFDAVILSGGSTVPRDLPIPGRQFKGVFPAMEFLSQQNKRVSEIATEVDHRGSKYENGDIFATGKNVIVIGGGDTGSDCVGTSNRHRAASVTQIELLSKPPENRAESTPWPLWPMMLRTSSSHEEGCERKWSILTKEFVGNEQGELTGLKIAEIEWKTLDGRPQMVEIEGTERTLPCELALLAMGFVHPQHEGMLQQLPVELDERGNVKANNYKTAVDKIFTAGDMRRGQSLVVWAISEGRECAREVDIFLMGESLLEAKDEGLLFVGE
;
A
#
# COMPACT_ATOMS: atom_id res chain seq x y z
N ASP A 1 28.63 6.64 -8.05
CA ASP A 1 29.59 7.58 -8.70
C ASP A 1 29.01 8.98 -8.87
N ALA A 2 27.83 9.15 -9.47
CA ALA A 2 27.24 10.46 -9.69
C ALA A 2 27.03 11.23 -8.38
N VAL A 3 26.46 10.59 -7.35
CA VAL A 3 26.28 11.19 -6.00
C VAL A 3 27.62 11.56 -5.36
N TYR A 4 28.62 10.66 -5.46
CA TYR A 4 29.95 10.92 -4.94
C TYR A 4 30.61 12.16 -5.57
N ASN A 5 30.40 12.36 -6.87
CA ASN A 5 30.90 13.51 -7.60
C ASN A 5 29.98 14.75 -7.52
N SER A 6 28.91 14.68 -6.73
CA SER A 6 27.90 15.75 -6.61
C SER A 6 27.18 16.08 -7.94
N ASP A 7 27.20 15.17 -8.92
CA ASP A 7 26.44 15.29 -10.16
C ASP A 7 24.99 14.83 -9.94
N TRP A 8 24.22 15.69 -9.29
CA TRP A 8 22.83 15.43 -8.94
C TRP A 8 21.93 15.30 -10.17
N LYS A 9 22.30 15.96 -11.28
CA LYS A 9 21.54 15.83 -12.53
C LYS A 9 21.66 14.41 -13.10
N LEU A 10 22.89 13.91 -13.24
CA LEU A 10 23.14 12.55 -13.72
C LEU A 10 22.53 11.52 -12.76
N ALA A 11 22.69 11.71 -11.44
CA ALA A 11 22.11 10.81 -10.44
C ALA A 11 20.59 10.72 -10.57
N SER A 12 19.91 11.85 -10.74
CA SER A 12 18.45 11.88 -10.90
C SER A 12 17.98 11.29 -12.22
N ASP A 13 18.70 11.53 -13.33
CA ASP A 13 18.35 10.99 -14.63
C ASP A 13 18.45 9.45 -14.64
N ILE A 14 19.51 8.89 -14.06
CA ILE A 14 19.68 7.44 -13.93
C ILE A 14 18.54 6.85 -13.07
N LEU A 15 18.26 7.46 -11.92
CA LEU A 15 17.23 6.96 -10.99
C LEU A 15 15.84 7.01 -11.61
N LEU A 16 15.46 8.13 -12.24
CA LEU A 16 14.15 8.32 -12.85
C LEU A 16 13.95 7.49 -14.13
N SER A 17 15.00 6.98 -14.74
CA SER A 17 14.88 6.08 -15.90
C SER A 17 14.20 4.75 -15.52
N THR A 18 14.46 4.23 -14.32
CA THR A 18 13.95 2.93 -13.85
C THR A 18 12.83 3.04 -12.81
N ASN A 19 12.74 4.14 -12.06
CA ASN A 19 11.74 4.35 -11.01
C ASN A 19 11.01 5.69 -11.23
N ASN A 20 9.69 5.65 -11.41
CA ASN A 20 8.89 6.87 -11.59
C ASN A 20 8.79 7.71 -10.30
N PHE A 21 8.86 7.09 -9.13
CA PHE A 21 8.53 7.72 -7.84
C PHE A 21 9.54 7.39 -6.73
N PRO A 22 10.83 7.78 -6.89
CA PRO A 22 11.85 7.51 -5.88
C PRO A 22 11.54 8.15 -4.53
N GLU A 23 10.78 9.24 -4.50
CA GLU A 23 10.33 9.89 -3.28
C GLU A 23 9.35 9.03 -2.47
N PHE A 24 8.61 8.13 -3.12
CA PHE A 24 7.74 7.17 -2.44
C PHE A 24 8.54 5.95 -2.00
N THR A 25 9.25 5.30 -2.92
CA THR A 25 10.04 4.10 -2.59
C THR A 25 11.09 4.37 -1.53
N GLY A 26 11.80 5.50 -1.61
CA GLY A 26 12.80 5.91 -0.64
C GLY A 26 12.25 6.34 0.74
N ARG A 27 10.95 6.21 0.99
CA ARG A 27 10.31 6.46 2.31
C ARG A 27 9.53 5.28 2.86
N ILE A 28 8.99 4.43 1.99
CA ILE A 28 8.00 3.43 2.41
C ILE A 28 8.27 2.03 1.86
N CYS A 29 9.29 1.85 1.03
CA CYS A 29 9.70 0.51 0.61
C CYS A 29 10.48 -0.16 1.74
N PRO A 30 10.16 -1.41 2.13
CA PRO A 30 10.95 -2.11 3.14
C PRO A 30 12.35 -2.53 2.64
N ALA A 31 12.73 -2.12 1.43
CA ALA A 31 14.03 -2.30 0.79
C ALA A 31 14.54 -3.76 0.77
N PRO A 32 13.82 -4.71 0.14
CA PRO A 32 14.30 -6.08 0.02
C PRO A 32 15.65 -6.17 -0.73
N CYS A 33 15.92 -5.20 -1.60
CA CYS A 33 17.18 -5.07 -2.31
C CYS A 33 18.39 -4.87 -1.37
N GLU A 34 18.21 -4.18 -0.24
CA GLU A 34 19.27 -4.03 0.78
C GLU A 34 19.54 -5.37 1.47
N SER A 35 18.47 -6.12 1.79
CA SER A 35 18.61 -7.45 2.38
C SER A 35 19.27 -8.47 1.46
N ALA A 36 19.17 -8.27 0.14
CA ALA A 36 19.79 -9.09 -0.91
C ALA A 36 21.13 -8.50 -1.42
N CYS A 37 21.60 -7.38 -0.89
CA CYS A 37 22.84 -6.75 -1.29
C CYS A 37 24.04 -7.67 -0.97
N VAL A 38 24.88 -7.97 -1.96
CA VAL A 38 26.08 -8.81 -1.77
C VAL A 38 27.07 -8.21 -0.76
N LEU A 39 27.11 -6.87 -0.66
CA LEU A 39 27.94 -6.21 0.36
C LEU A 39 27.50 -6.60 1.77
N GLY A 40 26.20 -6.85 1.99
CA GLY A 40 25.63 -7.28 3.26
C GLY A 40 26.10 -8.64 3.77
N ILE A 41 26.92 -9.38 3.00
CA ILE A 41 27.51 -10.66 3.42
C ILE A 41 28.61 -10.42 4.49
N ASN A 42 29.40 -9.36 4.34
CA ASN A 42 30.57 -9.10 5.21
C ASN A 42 30.70 -7.62 5.65
N GLN A 43 29.81 -6.76 5.19
CA GLN A 43 29.74 -5.33 5.53
C GLN A 43 28.27 -4.91 5.63
N PRO A 44 27.94 -3.73 6.17
CA PRO A 44 26.59 -3.17 6.05
C PRO A 44 26.18 -3.08 4.57
N PRO A 45 24.95 -3.44 4.21
CA PRO A 45 24.48 -3.32 2.83
C PRO A 45 24.46 -1.85 2.37
N VAL A 46 24.45 -1.64 1.06
CA VAL A 46 24.25 -0.31 0.50
C VAL A 46 22.89 0.20 0.95
N ALA A 47 22.84 1.41 1.51
CA ALA A 47 21.60 2.06 1.97
C ALA A 47 20.80 2.61 0.76
N ILE A 48 20.25 1.70 -0.04
CA ILE A 48 19.62 1.99 -1.35
C ILE A 48 18.43 2.94 -1.18
N GLU A 49 17.55 2.63 -0.25
CA GLU A 49 16.36 3.44 0.05
C GLU A 49 16.74 4.89 0.41
N HIS A 50 17.72 5.04 1.30
CA HIS A 50 18.20 6.36 1.71
C HIS A 50 18.86 7.13 0.57
N ILE A 51 19.60 6.44 -0.29
CA ILE A 51 20.24 7.04 -1.48
C ILE A 51 19.18 7.49 -2.47
N GLU A 52 18.17 6.68 -2.78
CA GLU A 52 17.04 7.05 -3.65
C GLU A 52 16.34 8.32 -3.15
N LYS A 53 15.98 8.33 -1.86
CA LYS A 53 15.35 9.48 -1.21
C LYS A 53 16.24 10.72 -1.34
N SER A 54 17.52 10.61 -1.04
CA SER A 54 18.45 11.74 -1.07
C SER A 54 18.63 12.31 -2.47
N ILE A 55 18.73 11.47 -3.49
CA ILE A 55 18.83 11.89 -4.89
C ILE A 55 17.59 12.67 -5.31
N ILE A 56 16.40 12.11 -5.08
CA ILE A 56 15.18 12.75 -5.58
C ILE A 56 14.85 14.03 -4.82
N GLU A 57 15.07 14.08 -3.50
CA GLU A 57 14.85 15.31 -2.74
C GLU A 57 15.81 16.43 -3.20
N LYS A 58 17.07 16.07 -3.41
CA LYS A 58 18.05 17.03 -3.93
C LYS A 58 17.72 17.50 -5.35
N ALA A 59 17.20 16.59 -6.18
CA ALA A 59 16.77 16.94 -7.54
C ALA A 59 15.58 17.92 -7.53
N PHE A 60 14.60 17.75 -6.63
CA PHE A 60 13.50 18.70 -6.45
C PHE A 60 14.01 20.05 -5.89
N GLU A 61 14.88 20.03 -4.88
CA GLU A 61 15.47 21.24 -4.29
C GLU A 61 16.20 22.11 -5.34
N LEU A 62 16.95 21.45 -6.23
CA LEU A 62 17.71 22.10 -7.30
C LEU A 62 16.86 22.42 -8.54
N GLY A 63 15.57 22.09 -8.57
CA GLY A 63 14.69 22.31 -9.72
C GLY A 63 15.08 21.48 -10.96
N LEU A 64 15.71 20.31 -10.75
CA LEU A 64 16.11 19.39 -11.83
C LEU A 64 14.94 18.55 -12.31
N VAL A 65 13.98 18.26 -11.42
CA VAL A 65 12.74 17.56 -11.78
C VAL A 65 11.78 18.55 -12.42
N LYS A 66 11.51 18.35 -13.70
CA LYS A 66 10.63 19.22 -14.50
C LYS A 66 9.57 18.40 -15.21
N PRO A 67 8.42 19.00 -15.55
CA PRO A 67 7.39 18.33 -16.36
C PRO A 67 7.97 17.79 -17.66
N ASN A 68 7.72 16.51 -17.94
CA ASN A 68 8.13 15.85 -19.18
C ASN A 68 6.94 15.79 -20.14
N ILE A 69 6.70 16.88 -20.84
CA ILE A 69 5.58 17.00 -21.79
C ILE A 69 5.98 16.31 -23.09
N PRO A 70 5.20 15.30 -23.58
CA PRO A 70 5.48 14.64 -24.86
C PRO A 70 5.43 15.64 -26.00
N LYS A 71 6.40 15.55 -26.92
CA LYS A 71 6.49 16.44 -28.09
C LYS A 71 5.31 16.27 -29.04
N GLU A 72 4.84 15.04 -29.17
CA GLU A 72 3.72 14.67 -30.04
C GLU A 72 2.71 13.81 -29.27
N ARG A 73 1.43 13.98 -29.59
CA ARG A 73 0.36 13.17 -29.05
C ARG A 73 -0.08 12.12 -30.07
N THR A 74 -0.28 10.90 -29.62
CA THR A 74 -0.69 9.77 -30.47
C THR A 74 -2.16 9.85 -30.92
N GLY A 75 -2.96 10.72 -30.31
CA GLY A 75 -4.40 10.79 -30.49
C GLY A 75 -5.18 9.70 -29.74
N LYS A 76 -4.50 8.74 -29.10
CA LYS A 76 -5.13 7.69 -28.31
C LYS A 76 -5.46 8.17 -26.89
N LYS A 77 -6.60 7.71 -26.36
CA LYS A 77 -7.10 8.06 -25.03
C LYS A 77 -7.09 6.83 -24.14
N VAL A 78 -6.49 6.94 -22.98
CA VAL A 78 -6.44 5.84 -21.99
C VAL A 78 -7.05 6.28 -20.65
N ALA A 79 -7.98 5.47 -20.13
CA ALA A 79 -8.50 5.61 -18.79
C ALA A 79 -7.71 4.75 -17.81
N VAL A 80 -7.31 5.31 -16.67
CA VAL A 80 -6.71 4.59 -15.56
C VAL A 80 -7.65 4.67 -14.37
N VAL A 81 -8.12 3.54 -13.87
CA VAL A 81 -9.04 3.46 -12.73
C VAL A 81 -8.28 3.11 -11.45
N GLY A 82 -8.20 4.07 -10.55
CA GLY A 82 -7.39 4.01 -9.33
C GLY A 82 -6.10 4.82 -9.44
N SER A 83 -5.83 5.63 -8.43
CA SER A 83 -4.68 6.53 -8.36
C SER A 83 -3.59 6.08 -7.38
N GLY A 84 -3.59 4.80 -7.00
CA GLY A 84 -2.49 4.20 -6.23
C GLY A 84 -1.18 4.14 -7.03
N PRO A 85 -0.08 3.65 -6.45
CA PRO A 85 1.23 3.61 -7.10
C PRO A 85 1.23 2.97 -8.50
N ALA A 86 0.47 1.89 -8.69
CA ALA A 86 0.35 1.21 -9.99
C ALA A 86 -0.33 2.10 -11.03
N GLY A 87 -1.46 2.72 -10.68
CA GLY A 87 -2.20 3.61 -11.58
C GLY A 87 -1.41 4.86 -11.94
N LEU A 88 -0.74 5.47 -10.96
CA LEU A 88 0.13 6.62 -11.22
C LEU A 88 1.31 6.26 -12.12
N ALA A 89 1.95 5.10 -11.92
CA ALA A 89 3.05 4.65 -12.76
C ALA A 89 2.59 4.36 -14.19
N ALA A 90 1.43 3.70 -14.35
CA ALA A 90 0.83 3.47 -15.66
C ALA A 90 0.51 4.80 -16.37
N ALA A 91 -0.10 5.74 -15.66
CA ALA A 91 -0.44 7.07 -16.20
C ALA A 91 0.81 7.84 -16.65
N ALA A 92 1.87 7.85 -15.86
CA ALA A 92 3.12 8.51 -16.20
C ALA A 92 3.77 7.92 -17.47
N GLN A 93 3.85 6.58 -17.55
CA GLN A 93 4.43 5.91 -18.71
C GLN A 93 3.61 6.11 -19.98
N LEU A 94 2.30 5.99 -19.92
CA LEU A 94 1.42 6.22 -21.06
C LEU A 94 1.46 7.68 -21.53
N ASN A 95 1.51 8.62 -20.61
CA ASN A 95 1.71 10.02 -20.95
C ASN A 95 3.07 10.26 -21.63
N LYS A 96 4.14 9.64 -21.10
CA LYS A 96 5.49 9.66 -21.72
C LYS A 96 5.47 9.11 -23.15
N ALA A 97 4.67 8.06 -23.43
CA ALA A 97 4.45 7.51 -24.77
C ALA A 97 3.61 8.41 -25.69
N GLY A 98 3.02 9.50 -25.18
CA GLY A 98 2.25 10.46 -25.96
C GLY A 98 0.74 10.25 -25.93
N HIS A 99 0.22 9.31 -25.15
CA HIS A 99 -1.23 9.12 -25.04
C HIS A 99 -1.88 10.20 -24.17
N SER A 100 -3.17 10.46 -24.40
CA SER A 100 -4.00 11.30 -23.55
C SER A 100 -4.54 10.45 -22.39
N VAL A 101 -4.08 10.71 -21.17
CA VAL A 101 -4.40 9.89 -20.00
C VAL A 101 -5.35 10.61 -19.06
N THR A 102 -6.41 9.91 -18.64
CA THR A 102 -7.30 10.35 -17.57
C THR A 102 -7.30 9.31 -16.45
N VAL A 103 -6.95 9.75 -15.25
CA VAL A 103 -6.98 8.92 -14.03
C VAL A 103 -8.26 9.20 -13.26
N PHE A 104 -9.01 8.15 -12.95
CA PHE A 104 -10.25 8.22 -12.16
C PHE A 104 -9.99 7.68 -10.76
N GLU A 105 -10.30 8.49 -9.75
CA GLU A 105 -10.13 8.14 -8.35
C GLU A 105 -11.47 8.29 -7.60
N ARG A 106 -11.86 7.26 -6.87
CA ARG A 106 -13.09 7.29 -6.07
C ARG A 106 -13.04 8.22 -4.87
N ALA A 107 -11.83 8.42 -4.31
CA ALA A 107 -11.61 9.35 -3.21
C ALA A 107 -11.56 10.81 -3.71
N ASP A 108 -11.65 11.74 -2.78
CA ASP A 108 -11.55 13.18 -3.00
C ASP A 108 -10.15 13.66 -3.38
N ARG A 109 -9.12 12.84 -3.15
CA ARG A 109 -7.72 13.16 -3.47
C ARG A 109 -6.96 11.98 -4.06
N ILE A 110 -5.96 12.29 -4.88
CA ILE A 110 -5.12 11.33 -5.59
C ILE A 110 -4.09 10.70 -4.66
N GLY A 111 -3.77 9.41 -4.89
CA GLY A 111 -2.67 8.71 -4.22
C GLY A 111 -3.02 7.34 -3.65
N GLY A 112 -4.30 6.96 -3.56
CA GLY A 112 -4.71 5.68 -2.97
C GLY A 112 -4.16 5.49 -1.56
N LEU A 113 -3.45 4.37 -1.29
CA LEU A 113 -2.85 4.11 0.01
C LEU A 113 -1.71 5.07 0.38
N LEU A 114 -1.02 5.69 -0.58
CA LEU A 114 -0.04 6.75 -0.31
C LEU A 114 -0.71 7.95 0.38
N ARG A 115 -1.97 8.22 0.03
CA ARG A 115 -2.75 9.33 0.56
C ARG A 115 -3.48 8.98 1.85
N TYR A 116 -4.23 7.87 1.86
CA TYR A 116 -5.17 7.54 2.93
C TYR A 116 -4.83 6.29 3.72
N GLY A 117 -3.80 5.53 3.32
CA GLY A 117 -3.32 4.35 4.04
C GLY A 117 -2.15 4.67 4.97
N ILE A 118 -1.07 5.14 4.37
CA ILE A 118 0.20 5.39 5.06
C ILE A 118 0.10 6.67 5.88
N PRO A 119 0.46 6.68 7.18
CA PRO A 119 0.43 7.87 8.01
C PRO A 119 1.39 8.97 7.52
N ASP A 120 1.02 10.22 7.77
CA ASP A 120 1.80 11.40 7.38
C ASP A 120 3.22 11.38 7.95
N PHE A 121 3.41 10.85 9.15
CA PHE A 121 4.73 10.73 9.78
C PHE A 121 5.69 9.74 9.09
N LYS A 122 5.19 8.89 8.18
CA LYS A 122 6.01 8.03 7.30
C LYS A 122 6.12 8.61 5.89
N LEU A 123 5.03 9.16 5.38
CA LEU A 123 4.97 9.79 4.06
C LEU A 123 4.14 11.07 4.12
N GLU A 124 4.83 12.20 4.21
CA GLU A 124 4.20 13.51 4.17
C GLU A 124 3.36 13.71 2.92
N LYS A 125 2.12 14.17 3.08
CA LYS A 125 1.18 14.28 1.94
C LYS A 125 1.61 15.34 0.93
N THR A 126 2.40 16.31 1.34
CA THR A 126 3.03 17.28 0.44
C THR A 126 3.95 16.64 -0.60
N VAL A 127 4.58 15.51 -0.27
CA VAL A 127 5.41 14.74 -1.22
C VAL A 127 4.53 14.12 -2.30
N VAL A 128 3.36 13.60 -1.95
CA VAL A 128 2.38 13.08 -2.91
C VAL A 128 1.81 14.20 -3.77
N GLU A 129 1.43 15.31 -3.16
CA GLU A 129 0.88 16.49 -3.86
C GLU A 129 1.88 17.07 -4.87
N ARG A 130 3.15 17.19 -4.49
CA ARG A 130 4.22 17.66 -5.37
C ARG A 130 4.33 16.80 -6.64
N ARG A 131 4.24 15.48 -6.50
CA ARG A 131 4.28 14.56 -7.65
C ARG A 131 3.03 14.64 -8.51
N VAL A 132 1.86 14.66 -7.90
CA VAL A 132 0.59 14.78 -8.62
C VAL A 132 0.56 16.08 -9.44
N LYS A 133 0.96 17.20 -8.85
CA LYS A 133 1.06 18.49 -9.55
C LYS A 133 2.00 18.43 -10.76
N LEU A 134 3.16 17.79 -10.61
CA LEU A 134 4.08 17.59 -11.74
C LEU A 134 3.42 16.80 -12.87
N MET A 135 2.68 15.73 -12.54
CA MET A 135 1.96 14.91 -13.53
C MET A 135 0.81 15.68 -14.21
N GLU A 136 0.14 16.58 -13.47
CA GLU A 136 -0.86 17.50 -14.06
C GLU A 136 -0.21 18.47 -15.07
N GLU A 137 0.94 19.04 -14.71
CA GLU A 137 1.71 19.90 -15.58
C GLU A 137 2.23 19.16 -16.85
N GLU A 138 2.43 17.85 -16.78
CA GLU A 138 2.73 16.96 -17.91
C GLU A 138 1.53 16.68 -18.81
N GLY A 139 0.32 17.05 -18.37
CA GLY A 139 -0.94 16.93 -19.13
C GLY A 139 -1.77 15.69 -18.79
N ILE A 140 -1.52 15.01 -17.69
CA ILE A 140 -2.38 13.96 -17.15
C ILE A 140 -3.60 14.61 -16.49
N VAL A 141 -4.79 14.11 -16.80
CA VAL A 141 -6.04 14.60 -16.22
C VAL A 141 -6.44 13.72 -15.05
N PHE A 142 -6.65 14.30 -13.86
CA PHE A 142 -7.15 13.60 -12.69
C PHE A 142 -8.62 13.94 -12.44
N LYS A 143 -9.44 12.91 -12.19
CA LYS A 143 -10.86 13.02 -11.82
C LYS A 143 -11.08 12.33 -10.49
N THR A 144 -11.17 13.11 -9.43
CA THR A 144 -11.51 12.64 -8.08
C THR A 144 -13.02 12.55 -7.89
N ASN A 145 -13.46 11.90 -6.79
CA ASN A 145 -14.89 11.63 -6.53
C ASN A 145 -15.56 10.92 -7.71
N ALA A 146 -14.84 10.05 -8.38
CA ALA A 146 -15.27 9.32 -9.57
C ALA A 146 -15.17 7.81 -9.32
N ASN A 147 -16.19 7.24 -8.71
CA ASN A 147 -16.25 5.82 -8.37
C ASN A 147 -16.75 5.02 -9.58
N ILE A 148 -15.81 4.38 -10.28
CA ILE A 148 -16.15 3.57 -11.45
C ILE A 148 -16.92 2.33 -11.01
N GLY A 149 -18.03 2.08 -11.67
CA GLY A 149 -18.97 1.02 -11.33
C GLY A 149 -20.14 1.49 -10.44
N VAL A 150 -20.07 2.72 -9.92
CA VAL A 150 -21.13 3.35 -9.12
C VAL A 150 -21.56 4.66 -9.78
N ASP A 151 -20.69 5.65 -9.86
CA ASP A 151 -21.00 6.97 -10.43
C ASP A 151 -20.84 6.98 -11.95
N ILE A 152 -19.85 6.26 -12.44
CA ILE A 152 -19.51 6.15 -13.86
C ILE A 152 -19.45 4.66 -14.22
N SER A 153 -20.18 4.27 -15.27
CA SER A 153 -20.15 2.88 -15.74
C SER A 153 -18.79 2.53 -16.36
N LEU A 154 -18.28 1.35 -16.06
CA LEU A 154 -17.09 0.81 -16.72
C LEU A 154 -17.33 0.59 -18.22
N ASN A 155 -18.55 0.24 -18.64
CA ASN A 155 -18.93 0.14 -20.03
C ASN A 155 -18.83 1.50 -20.75
N ALA A 156 -19.20 2.60 -20.10
CA ALA A 156 -19.05 3.95 -20.67
C ALA A 156 -17.57 4.27 -20.90
N LEU A 157 -16.69 3.96 -19.92
CA LEU A 157 -15.24 4.13 -20.09
C LEU A 157 -14.70 3.30 -21.26
N ALA A 158 -15.11 2.03 -21.40
CA ALA A 158 -14.68 1.19 -22.51
C ALA A 158 -15.13 1.71 -23.88
N ASN A 159 -16.23 2.47 -23.93
CA ASN A 159 -16.70 3.11 -25.18
C ASN A 159 -15.96 4.43 -25.48
N ASP A 160 -15.66 5.23 -24.45
CA ASP A 160 -15.10 6.58 -24.59
C ASP A 160 -13.58 6.61 -24.74
N PHE A 161 -12.91 5.51 -24.31
CA PHE A 161 -11.46 5.38 -24.33
C PHE A 161 -10.99 4.22 -25.22
N ASP A 162 -9.78 4.36 -25.76
CA ASP A 162 -9.15 3.32 -26.59
C ASP A 162 -8.64 2.14 -25.76
N ALA A 163 -8.29 2.38 -24.48
CA ALA A 163 -7.96 1.35 -23.49
C ALA A 163 -8.31 1.81 -22.08
N VAL A 164 -8.54 0.85 -21.18
CA VAL A 164 -8.84 1.07 -19.76
C VAL A 164 -7.95 0.18 -18.91
N ILE A 165 -7.26 0.77 -17.93
CA ILE A 165 -6.45 0.05 -16.94
C ILE A 165 -7.19 0.02 -15.61
N LEU A 166 -7.43 -1.17 -15.08
CA LEU A 166 -7.98 -1.40 -13.75
C LEU A 166 -6.82 -1.53 -12.74
N SER A 167 -6.68 -0.56 -11.85
CA SER A 167 -5.63 -0.48 -10.84
C SER A 167 -6.15 -0.02 -9.47
N GLY A 168 -7.38 -0.44 -9.14
CA GLY A 168 -8.09 -0.07 -7.89
C GLY A 168 -7.50 -0.69 -6.62
N GLY A 169 -6.45 -1.49 -6.72
CA GLY A 169 -5.78 -2.14 -5.60
C GLY A 169 -6.56 -3.32 -5.02
N SER A 170 -6.03 -3.91 -3.94
CA SER A 170 -6.68 -4.92 -3.12
C SER A 170 -7.19 -4.24 -1.84
N THR A 171 -8.49 -4.04 -1.71
CA THR A 171 -9.08 -3.14 -0.70
C THR A 171 -10.05 -3.81 0.24
N VAL A 172 -10.43 -5.08 0.01
CA VAL A 172 -11.27 -5.83 0.93
C VAL A 172 -10.42 -6.30 2.12
N PRO A 173 -10.65 -5.78 3.33
CA PRO A 173 -9.84 -6.16 4.49
C PRO A 173 -10.17 -7.59 4.91
N ARG A 174 -9.17 -8.30 5.44
CA ARG A 174 -9.41 -9.55 6.14
C ARG A 174 -10.15 -9.26 7.44
N ASP A 175 -11.26 -9.94 7.65
CA ASP A 175 -12.06 -9.82 8.86
C ASP A 175 -11.77 -10.95 9.86
N LEU A 176 -12.21 -10.76 11.11
CA LEU A 176 -12.10 -11.72 12.19
C LEU A 176 -13.53 -12.03 12.74
N PRO A 177 -14.25 -12.98 12.14
CA PRO A 177 -15.63 -13.26 12.47
C PRO A 177 -15.77 -14.13 13.72
N ILE A 178 -15.34 -13.61 14.87
CA ILE A 178 -15.47 -14.22 16.19
C ILE A 178 -16.58 -13.54 17.01
N PRO A 179 -17.05 -14.15 18.12
CA PRO A 179 -18.03 -13.53 18.97
C PRO A 179 -17.67 -12.11 19.38
N GLY A 180 -18.64 -11.22 19.39
CA GLY A 180 -18.45 -9.80 19.75
C GLY A 180 -17.90 -8.89 18.64
N ARG A 181 -17.70 -9.40 17.40
CA ARG A 181 -17.20 -8.62 16.27
C ARG A 181 -18.00 -7.33 16.01
N GLN A 182 -19.26 -7.32 16.36
CA GLN A 182 -20.20 -6.21 16.15
C GLN A 182 -20.12 -5.09 17.20
N PHE A 183 -19.31 -5.25 18.27
CA PHE A 183 -19.20 -4.20 19.28
C PHE A 183 -18.57 -2.93 18.71
N LYS A 184 -19.08 -1.78 19.19
CA LYS A 184 -18.48 -0.47 18.92
C LYS A 184 -17.09 -0.43 19.52
N GLY A 185 -16.09 -0.15 18.70
CA GLY A 185 -14.68 -0.19 19.08
C GLY A 185 -13.87 -1.25 18.33
N VAL A 186 -14.51 -2.10 17.50
CA VAL A 186 -13.80 -3.07 16.64
C VAL A 186 -13.84 -2.60 15.19
N PHE A 187 -12.70 -2.17 14.65
CA PHE A 187 -12.61 -1.59 13.30
C PHE A 187 -11.51 -2.22 12.46
N PRO A 188 -11.70 -2.33 11.15
CA PRO A 188 -10.59 -2.50 10.22
C PRO A 188 -9.56 -1.37 10.37
N ALA A 189 -8.28 -1.69 10.32
CA ALA A 189 -7.19 -0.73 10.45
C ALA A 189 -7.31 0.46 9.50
N MET A 190 -7.77 0.20 8.26
CA MET A 190 -7.89 1.23 7.23
C MET A 190 -8.97 2.28 7.52
N GLU A 191 -10.01 1.95 8.27
CA GLU A 191 -11.00 2.95 8.70
C GLU A 191 -10.36 3.96 9.66
N PHE A 192 -9.58 3.49 10.61
CA PHE A 192 -8.85 4.33 11.55
C PHE A 192 -7.78 5.20 10.88
N LEU A 193 -6.93 4.57 10.04
CA LEU A 193 -5.83 5.26 9.37
C LEU A 193 -6.33 6.28 8.35
N SER A 194 -7.36 5.94 7.56
CA SER A 194 -7.91 6.87 6.56
C SER A 194 -8.55 8.09 7.19
N GLN A 195 -9.29 7.93 8.29
CA GLN A 195 -9.86 9.06 9.02
C GLN A 195 -8.75 9.98 9.56
N GLN A 196 -7.69 9.41 10.14
CA GLN A 196 -6.58 10.22 10.67
C GLN A 196 -5.82 10.95 9.55
N ASN A 197 -5.57 10.31 8.42
CA ASN A 197 -4.92 10.95 7.28
C ASN A 197 -5.77 12.10 6.69
N LYS A 198 -7.10 11.98 6.70
CA LYS A 198 -8.01 13.08 6.31
C LYS A 198 -7.90 14.25 7.28
N ARG A 199 -7.98 14.00 8.59
CA ARG A 199 -7.84 15.05 9.63
C ARG A 199 -6.52 15.81 9.50
N VAL A 200 -5.40 15.11 9.34
CA VAL A 200 -4.09 15.75 9.14
C VAL A 200 -4.07 16.64 7.88
N SER A 201 -4.70 16.17 6.79
CA SER A 201 -4.79 16.93 5.54
C SER A 201 -5.67 18.18 5.65
N GLU A 202 -6.71 18.15 6.46
CA GLU A 202 -7.61 19.30 6.70
C GLU A 202 -6.96 20.34 7.61
N ILE A 203 -6.24 19.92 8.65
CA ILE A 203 -5.49 20.82 9.55
C ILE A 203 -4.41 21.59 8.77
N ALA A 204 -3.81 20.99 7.75
CA ALA A 204 -2.81 21.67 6.92
C ALA A 204 -3.42 22.76 6.01
N THR A 205 -4.74 22.74 5.79
CA THR A 205 -5.45 23.75 4.98
C THR A 205 -6.18 24.81 5.77
N GLU A 206 -6.47 24.58 7.06
CA GLU A 206 -7.12 25.54 7.95
C GLU A 206 -6.27 25.79 9.20
N VAL A 207 -5.82 27.02 9.37
CA VAL A 207 -5.06 27.47 10.56
C VAL A 207 -6.06 27.67 11.72
N ASP A 208 -6.50 26.59 12.36
CA ASP A 208 -7.01 26.66 13.72
C ASP A 208 -6.86 25.31 14.46
N HIS A 209 -5.96 25.31 15.45
CA HIS A 209 -5.64 24.13 16.28
C HIS A 209 -6.65 23.87 17.40
N ARG A 210 -7.85 24.44 17.35
CA ARG A 210 -8.86 24.32 18.40
C ARG A 210 -10.25 24.16 17.82
N GLY A 211 -10.65 22.91 17.61
CA GLY A 211 -12.05 22.56 17.42
C GLY A 211 -12.44 21.90 16.12
N SER A 212 -11.75 20.81 15.75
CA SER A 212 -12.39 19.87 14.83
C SER A 212 -13.67 19.38 15.51
N LYS A 213 -14.82 19.67 14.92
CA LYS A 213 -16.09 19.06 15.32
C LYS A 213 -15.95 17.57 15.11
N TYR A 214 -15.84 16.83 16.22
CA TYR A 214 -15.90 15.37 16.17
C TYR A 214 -17.28 14.96 15.69
N GLU A 215 -17.34 14.31 14.55
CA GLU A 215 -18.60 13.78 14.04
C GLU A 215 -18.89 12.42 14.69
N ASN A 216 -20.17 12.07 14.82
CA ASN A 216 -20.58 10.74 15.26
C ASN A 216 -20.03 9.70 14.28
N GLY A 217 -19.14 8.82 14.74
CA GLY A 217 -18.45 7.81 13.93
C GLY A 217 -16.94 7.96 13.84
N ASP A 218 -16.40 9.03 14.42
CA ASP A 218 -14.95 9.26 14.49
C ASP A 218 -14.25 8.25 15.40
N ILE A 219 -13.16 7.65 14.88
CA ILE A 219 -12.35 6.67 15.61
C ILE A 219 -11.16 7.37 16.24
N PHE A 220 -11.09 7.40 17.57
CA PHE A 220 -9.98 7.94 18.36
C PHE A 220 -9.46 6.92 19.35
N ALA A 221 -8.13 6.90 19.52
CA ALA A 221 -7.44 6.08 20.49
C ALA A 221 -7.21 6.81 21.84
N THR A 222 -7.56 8.09 21.93
CA THR A 222 -7.29 8.93 23.10
C THR A 222 -7.83 8.35 24.39
N GLY A 223 -6.96 8.09 25.36
CA GLY A 223 -7.31 7.54 26.67
C GLY A 223 -7.79 6.09 26.69
N LYS A 224 -7.72 5.39 25.56
CA LYS A 224 -8.17 3.99 25.43
C LYS A 224 -7.03 2.99 25.52
N ASN A 225 -7.34 1.79 25.98
CA ASN A 225 -6.48 0.63 25.81
C ASN A 225 -6.71 0.10 24.38
N VAL A 226 -5.69 0.21 23.55
CA VAL A 226 -5.75 -0.16 22.13
C VAL A 226 -5.08 -1.50 21.92
N ILE A 227 -5.78 -2.42 21.23
CA ILE A 227 -5.17 -3.67 20.77
C ILE A 227 -5.15 -3.66 19.24
N VAL A 228 -3.95 -3.80 18.68
CA VAL A 228 -3.71 -3.96 17.25
C VAL A 228 -3.51 -5.44 16.94
N ILE A 229 -4.39 -6.00 16.11
CA ILE A 229 -4.35 -7.41 15.71
C ILE A 229 -3.67 -7.54 14.35
N GLY A 230 -2.42 -8.02 14.35
CA GLY A 230 -1.57 -8.18 13.18
C GLY A 230 -0.23 -7.48 13.30
N GLY A 231 0.84 -8.17 12.87
CA GLY A 231 2.25 -7.77 13.06
C GLY A 231 2.90 -7.06 11.86
N GLY A 232 2.17 -6.81 10.77
CA GLY A 232 2.70 -6.18 9.55
C GLY A 232 2.80 -4.65 9.61
N ASP A 233 3.17 -4.03 8.48
CA ASP A 233 3.36 -2.57 8.38
C ASP A 233 2.09 -1.78 8.73
N THR A 234 0.92 -2.25 8.31
CA THR A 234 -0.37 -1.63 8.69
C THR A 234 -0.58 -1.65 10.21
N GLY A 235 -0.16 -2.74 10.88
CA GLY A 235 -0.20 -2.82 12.35
C GLY A 235 0.74 -1.80 13.00
N SER A 236 1.96 -1.66 12.49
CA SER A 236 2.91 -0.64 12.91
C SER A 236 2.36 0.78 12.73
N ASP A 237 1.65 1.04 11.63
CA ASP A 237 1.01 2.33 11.36
C ASP A 237 -0.11 2.63 12.37
N CYS A 238 -0.90 1.60 12.73
CA CYS A 238 -1.90 1.72 13.79
C CYS A 238 -1.28 2.00 15.15
N VAL A 239 -0.15 1.36 15.49
CA VAL A 239 0.60 1.61 16.74
C VAL A 239 1.04 3.07 16.81
N GLY A 240 1.76 3.56 15.80
CA GLY A 240 2.26 4.94 15.79
C GLY A 240 1.13 5.98 15.78
N THR A 241 0.03 5.72 15.08
CA THR A 241 -1.14 6.59 15.09
C THR A 241 -1.82 6.59 16.46
N SER A 242 -1.96 5.44 17.11
CA SER A 242 -2.57 5.33 18.45
C SER A 242 -1.76 6.06 19.51
N ASN A 243 -0.43 5.98 19.45
CA ASN A 243 0.48 6.73 20.34
C ASN A 243 0.29 8.24 20.17
N ARG A 244 0.21 8.73 18.92
CA ARG A 244 -0.04 10.17 18.62
C ARG A 244 -1.43 10.64 19.05
N HIS A 245 -2.41 9.74 19.07
CA HIS A 245 -3.71 9.99 19.67
C HIS A 245 -3.69 9.95 21.21
N ARG A 246 -2.55 9.70 21.86
CA ARG A 246 -2.41 9.56 23.31
C ARG A 246 -3.30 8.45 23.89
N ALA A 247 -3.21 7.26 23.31
CA ALA A 247 -3.79 6.05 23.88
C ALA A 247 -3.28 5.82 25.31
N ALA A 248 -4.08 5.23 26.19
CA ALA A 248 -3.68 4.88 27.54
C ALA A 248 -2.66 3.74 27.52
N SER A 249 -2.85 2.77 26.60
CA SER A 249 -1.90 1.71 26.29
C SER A 249 -2.06 1.26 24.85
N VAL A 250 -0.98 0.74 24.24
CA VAL A 250 -1.01 0.12 22.92
C VAL A 250 -0.37 -1.27 23.01
N THR A 251 -1.14 -2.29 22.69
CA THR A 251 -0.66 -3.69 22.63
C THR A 251 -0.86 -4.21 21.20
N GLN A 252 0.20 -4.72 20.58
CA GLN A 252 0.12 -5.42 19.31
C GLN A 252 0.19 -6.92 19.52
N ILE A 253 -0.76 -7.66 18.94
CA ILE A 253 -0.80 -9.13 19.05
C ILE A 253 -0.68 -9.77 17.68
N GLU A 254 0.05 -10.88 17.63
CA GLU A 254 0.32 -11.64 16.43
C GLU A 254 0.04 -13.12 16.68
N LEU A 255 -0.67 -13.74 15.73
CA LEU A 255 -0.97 -15.18 15.77
C LEU A 255 0.29 -16.03 15.57
N LEU A 256 1.21 -15.56 14.74
CA LEU A 256 2.45 -16.26 14.44
C LEU A 256 3.44 -16.17 15.61
N SER A 257 4.37 -17.13 15.65
CA SER A 257 5.44 -17.13 16.63
C SER A 257 6.36 -15.91 16.45
N LYS A 258 6.99 -15.49 17.56
CA LYS A 258 7.98 -14.40 17.52
C LYS A 258 9.09 -14.75 16.51
N PRO A 259 9.32 -13.91 15.49
CA PRO A 259 10.45 -14.11 14.59
C PRO A 259 11.78 -14.09 15.34
N PRO A 260 12.81 -14.80 14.86
CA PRO A 260 14.13 -14.75 15.46
C PRO A 260 14.75 -13.36 15.35
N GLU A 261 15.67 -13.02 16.23
CA GLU A 261 16.34 -11.70 16.21
C GLU A 261 17.26 -11.53 15.00
N ASN A 262 17.84 -12.64 14.53
CA ASN A 262 18.67 -12.69 13.34
C ASN A 262 17.94 -13.43 12.22
N ARG A 263 18.46 -13.33 10.99
CA ARG A 263 17.95 -14.05 9.82
C ARG A 263 17.76 -15.53 10.10
N ALA A 264 16.55 -16.06 9.90
CA ALA A 264 16.27 -17.47 10.04
C ALA A 264 17.00 -18.31 8.97
N GLU A 265 17.41 -19.53 9.32
CA GLU A 265 18.03 -20.48 8.38
C GLU A 265 17.09 -20.86 7.21
N SER A 266 15.78 -20.83 7.43
CA SER A 266 14.76 -21.07 6.39
C SER A 266 14.70 -20.01 5.31
N THR A 267 15.31 -18.83 5.54
CA THR A 267 15.36 -17.72 4.57
C THR A 267 16.80 -17.25 4.38
N PRO A 268 17.68 -18.12 3.81
CA PRO A 268 19.08 -17.78 3.57
C PRO A 268 19.19 -16.60 2.57
N TRP A 269 20.34 -15.93 2.57
CA TRP A 269 20.65 -14.95 1.53
C TRP A 269 20.52 -15.62 0.14
N PRO A 270 19.95 -14.97 -0.88
CA PRO A 270 19.49 -13.58 -0.96
C PRO A 270 18.00 -13.39 -0.61
N LEU A 271 17.33 -14.39 -0.08
CA LEU A 271 15.89 -14.32 0.22
C LEU A 271 15.58 -13.22 1.24
N TRP A 272 14.35 -12.73 1.21
CA TRP A 272 13.87 -11.80 2.24
C TRP A 272 13.95 -12.46 3.62
N PRO A 273 14.64 -11.84 4.59
CA PRO A 273 14.91 -12.52 5.87
C PRO A 273 13.68 -12.59 6.77
N MET A 274 13.37 -13.79 7.24
CA MET A 274 12.51 -13.95 8.40
C MET A 274 13.30 -13.55 9.63
N MET A 275 13.01 -12.40 10.19
CA MET A 275 13.63 -11.87 11.40
C MET A 275 12.72 -10.84 12.07
N LEU A 276 12.90 -10.64 13.37
CA LEU A 276 12.19 -9.62 14.12
C LEU A 276 12.54 -8.22 13.59
N ARG A 277 11.52 -7.47 13.25
CA ARG A 277 11.64 -6.07 12.83
C ARG A 277 10.96 -5.17 13.83
N THR A 278 11.61 -4.08 14.14
CA THR A 278 11.08 -3.03 15.00
C THR A 278 11.07 -1.74 14.19
N SER A 279 9.92 -1.10 14.04
CA SER A 279 9.78 0.20 13.41
C SER A 279 9.86 1.31 14.45
N SER A 280 10.10 2.55 14.00
CA SER A 280 10.04 3.73 14.86
C SER A 280 8.70 3.83 15.61
N SER A 281 7.59 3.43 15.00
CA SER A 281 6.29 3.40 15.68
C SER A 281 6.25 2.48 16.92
N HIS A 282 6.96 1.35 16.87
CA HIS A 282 7.08 0.45 18.04
C HIS A 282 7.97 1.08 19.13
N GLU A 283 9.01 1.81 18.74
CA GLU A 283 9.92 2.49 19.66
C GLU A 283 9.25 3.65 20.42
N GLU A 284 8.20 4.23 19.86
CA GLU A 284 7.37 5.24 20.53
C GLU A 284 6.57 4.68 21.73
N GLY A 285 6.43 3.37 21.84
CA GLY A 285 5.77 2.65 22.92
C GLY A 285 4.72 1.66 22.42
N CYS A 286 4.98 0.36 22.65
CA CYS A 286 4.05 -0.71 22.32
C CYS A 286 4.45 -1.99 23.03
N GLU A 287 3.51 -2.65 23.68
CA GLU A 287 3.69 -4.02 24.11
C GLU A 287 3.42 -4.95 22.90
N ARG A 288 4.37 -5.85 22.59
CA ARG A 288 4.21 -6.81 21.47
C ARG A 288 4.10 -8.22 22.02
N LYS A 289 3.08 -8.95 21.59
CA LYS A 289 2.83 -10.35 21.97
C LYS A 289 2.67 -11.21 20.72
N TRP A 290 3.29 -12.37 20.73
CA TRP A 290 3.25 -13.37 19.66
C TRP A 290 2.64 -14.65 20.15
N SER A 291 2.23 -15.52 19.21
CA SER A 291 1.54 -16.77 19.52
C SER A 291 0.27 -16.54 20.32
N ILE A 292 -0.51 -15.52 19.95
CA ILE A 292 -1.75 -15.14 20.64
C ILE A 292 -2.95 -15.36 19.72
N LEU A 293 -3.85 -16.21 20.17
CA LEU A 293 -5.15 -16.42 19.54
C LEU A 293 -6.19 -15.46 20.13
N THR A 294 -6.86 -14.73 19.26
CA THR A 294 -8.03 -13.92 19.64
C THR A 294 -9.28 -14.79 19.60
N LYS A 295 -10.00 -14.90 20.71
CA LYS A 295 -11.17 -15.80 20.89
C LYS A 295 -12.48 -15.08 20.81
N GLU A 296 -12.58 -13.90 21.45
CA GLU A 296 -13.85 -13.18 21.61
C GLU A 296 -13.57 -11.69 21.90
N PHE A 297 -14.39 -10.82 21.35
CA PHE A 297 -14.48 -9.42 21.75
C PHE A 297 -15.53 -9.34 22.88
N VAL A 298 -15.16 -8.78 24.02
CA VAL A 298 -16.01 -8.63 25.20
C VAL A 298 -16.55 -7.22 25.25
N GLY A 299 -17.84 -7.05 25.43
CA GLY A 299 -18.52 -5.75 25.46
C GLY A 299 -19.44 -5.57 26.66
N ASN A 300 -19.90 -4.34 26.84
CA ASN A 300 -20.91 -3.97 27.85
C ASN A 300 -22.34 -4.06 27.30
N GLU A 301 -23.32 -3.79 28.13
CA GLU A 301 -24.74 -3.78 27.77
C GLU A 301 -25.11 -2.69 26.75
N GLN A 302 -24.28 -1.66 26.61
CA GLN A 302 -24.42 -0.58 25.64
C GLN A 302 -23.85 -0.93 24.26
N GLY A 303 -23.30 -2.16 24.13
CA GLY A 303 -22.70 -2.66 22.88
C GLY A 303 -21.31 -2.05 22.59
N GLU A 304 -20.61 -1.57 23.63
CA GLU A 304 -19.27 -1.01 23.50
C GLU A 304 -18.22 -2.05 23.89
N LEU A 305 -17.09 -2.08 23.17
CA LEU A 305 -15.95 -2.95 23.46
C LEU A 305 -15.32 -2.55 24.80
N THR A 306 -15.07 -3.53 25.66
CA THR A 306 -14.43 -3.36 26.97
C THR A 306 -13.23 -4.28 27.17
N GLY A 307 -13.11 -5.33 26.35
CA GLY A 307 -12.04 -6.29 26.48
C GLY A 307 -11.86 -7.22 25.28
N LEU A 308 -10.71 -7.87 25.23
CA LEU A 308 -10.39 -8.89 24.25
C LEU A 308 -9.98 -10.17 24.95
N LYS A 309 -10.72 -11.24 24.73
CA LYS A 309 -10.42 -12.58 25.24
C LYS A 309 -9.40 -13.27 24.34
N ILE A 310 -8.29 -13.66 24.93
CA ILE A 310 -7.17 -14.26 24.22
C ILE A 310 -6.76 -15.58 24.88
N ALA A 311 -6.05 -16.41 24.12
CA ALA A 311 -5.31 -17.57 24.63
C ALA A 311 -3.92 -17.62 24.01
N GLU A 312 -2.97 -18.23 24.68
CA GLU A 312 -1.66 -18.52 24.11
C GLU A 312 -1.74 -19.80 23.27
N ILE A 313 -0.96 -19.85 22.21
CA ILE A 313 -0.90 -21.00 21.31
C ILE A 313 0.52 -21.48 21.10
N GLU A 314 0.64 -22.72 20.70
CA GLU A 314 1.86 -23.34 20.24
C GLU A 314 1.64 -23.89 18.82
N TRP A 315 2.63 -23.69 17.95
CA TRP A 315 2.62 -24.29 16.61
C TRP A 315 3.32 -25.65 16.65
N LYS A 316 2.57 -26.72 16.41
CA LYS A 316 3.07 -28.09 16.36
C LYS A 316 2.98 -28.65 14.96
N THR A 317 3.96 -29.43 14.54
CA THR A 317 3.87 -30.21 13.31
C THR A 317 3.14 -31.51 13.62
N LEU A 318 1.88 -31.59 13.20
CA LEU A 318 1.07 -32.79 13.30
C LEU A 318 0.76 -33.28 11.87
N ASP A 319 0.99 -34.54 11.59
CA ASP A 319 0.82 -35.15 10.26
C ASP A 319 1.57 -34.41 9.13
N GLY A 320 2.77 -33.88 9.43
CA GLY A 320 3.60 -33.15 8.47
C GLY A 320 3.14 -31.72 8.14
N ARG A 321 2.12 -31.23 8.83
CA ARG A 321 1.60 -29.87 8.64
C ARG A 321 1.65 -29.06 9.94
N PRO A 322 1.99 -27.75 9.90
CA PRO A 322 1.90 -26.92 11.08
C PRO A 322 0.43 -26.76 11.49
N GLN A 323 0.15 -27.06 12.74
CA GLN A 323 -1.16 -26.91 13.36
C GLN A 323 -1.04 -26.03 14.61
N MET A 324 -2.03 -25.18 14.79
CA MET A 324 -2.16 -24.32 15.95
C MET A 324 -2.81 -25.11 17.09
N VAL A 325 -2.14 -25.13 18.24
CA VAL A 325 -2.64 -25.80 19.46
C VAL A 325 -2.74 -24.77 20.58
N GLU A 326 -3.93 -24.61 21.13
CA GLU A 326 -4.17 -23.73 22.28
C GLU A 326 -3.50 -24.30 23.54
N ILE A 327 -2.83 -23.45 24.32
CA ILE A 327 -2.23 -23.84 25.59
C ILE A 327 -3.29 -23.74 26.69
N GLU A 328 -3.65 -24.86 27.26
CA GLU A 328 -4.68 -24.96 28.30
C GLU A 328 -4.36 -24.07 29.51
N GLY A 329 -5.37 -23.39 30.05
CA GLY A 329 -5.21 -22.52 31.24
C GLY A 329 -4.61 -21.13 30.97
N THR A 330 -4.30 -20.77 29.71
CA THR A 330 -3.75 -19.45 29.38
C THR A 330 -4.80 -18.42 28.96
N GLU A 331 -6.07 -18.83 28.91
CA GLU A 331 -7.16 -17.94 28.54
C GLU A 331 -7.30 -16.78 29.53
N ARG A 332 -7.35 -15.57 29.01
CA ARG A 332 -7.53 -14.34 29.80
C ARG A 332 -8.15 -13.23 28.98
N THR A 333 -8.71 -12.24 29.65
CA THR A 333 -9.23 -11.04 28.99
C THR A 333 -8.29 -9.87 29.21
N LEU A 334 -7.90 -9.21 28.13
CA LEU A 334 -7.16 -7.95 28.16
C LEU A 334 -8.13 -6.77 28.10
N PRO A 335 -7.92 -5.68 28.85
CA PRO A 335 -8.66 -4.44 28.67
C PRO A 335 -8.50 -3.92 27.25
N CYS A 336 -9.61 -3.56 26.61
CA CYS A 336 -9.59 -3.10 25.22
C CYS A 336 -10.84 -2.28 24.92
N GLU A 337 -10.71 -1.00 24.66
CA GLU A 337 -11.79 -0.13 24.22
C GLU A 337 -11.70 0.19 22.71
N LEU A 338 -10.56 -0.17 22.09
CA LEU A 338 -10.36 -0.04 20.65
C LEU A 338 -9.52 -1.21 20.12
N ALA A 339 -10.12 -2.03 19.28
CA ALA A 339 -9.44 -3.12 18.56
C ALA A 339 -9.32 -2.77 17.08
N LEU A 340 -8.09 -2.79 16.55
CA LEU A 340 -7.78 -2.47 15.16
C LEU A 340 -7.33 -3.73 14.41
N LEU A 341 -8.12 -4.16 13.43
CA LEU A 341 -7.86 -5.34 12.63
C LEU A 341 -6.86 -5.00 11.51
N ALA A 342 -5.59 -5.28 11.74
CA ALA A 342 -4.47 -5.01 10.81
C ALA A 342 -3.95 -6.30 10.16
N MET A 343 -4.85 -7.18 9.73
CA MET A 343 -4.55 -8.53 9.22
C MET A 343 -4.35 -8.60 7.70
N GLY A 344 -4.18 -7.45 7.04
CA GLY A 344 -4.03 -7.32 5.58
C GLY A 344 -5.36 -7.38 4.84
N PHE A 345 -5.26 -7.46 3.51
CA PHE A 345 -6.40 -7.50 2.60
C PHE A 345 -6.59 -8.92 2.03
N VAL A 346 -7.71 -9.15 1.35
CA VAL A 346 -8.01 -10.44 0.73
C VAL A 346 -7.92 -10.34 -0.79
N HIS A 347 -8.67 -9.40 -1.39
CA HIS A 347 -8.76 -9.21 -2.83
C HIS A 347 -9.30 -7.79 -3.15
N PRO A 348 -9.36 -7.40 -4.45
CA PRO A 348 -10.08 -6.21 -4.88
C PRO A 348 -11.56 -6.25 -4.51
N GLN A 349 -12.20 -5.10 -4.39
CA GLN A 349 -13.66 -5.03 -4.28
C GLN A 349 -14.30 -5.54 -5.57
N HIS A 350 -15.16 -6.55 -5.47
CA HIS A 350 -15.84 -7.15 -6.61
C HIS A 350 -17.11 -6.40 -6.98
N GLU A 351 -17.84 -5.89 -5.98
CA GLU A 351 -19.07 -5.12 -6.19
C GLU A 351 -18.80 -3.83 -6.95
N GLY A 352 -19.73 -3.49 -7.83
CA GLY A 352 -19.65 -2.29 -8.66
C GLY A 352 -18.88 -2.54 -9.96
N MET A 353 -17.62 -2.10 -10.05
CA MET A 353 -16.86 -2.07 -11.29
C MET A 353 -16.68 -3.46 -11.94
N LEU A 354 -16.22 -4.46 -11.18
CA LEU A 354 -15.90 -5.78 -11.73
C LEU A 354 -17.13 -6.60 -12.13
N GLN A 355 -18.32 -6.23 -11.65
CA GLN A 355 -19.59 -6.87 -12.04
C GLN A 355 -20.16 -6.34 -13.35
N GLN A 356 -19.68 -5.21 -13.87
CA GLN A 356 -20.23 -4.58 -15.06
C GLN A 356 -19.66 -5.13 -16.39
N LEU A 357 -18.53 -5.81 -16.34
CA LEU A 357 -17.95 -6.52 -17.48
C LEU A 357 -17.59 -7.93 -17.05
N PRO A 358 -17.55 -8.90 -17.99
CA PRO A 358 -17.22 -10.31 -17.70
C PRO A 358 -15.71 -10.49 -17.48
N VAL A 359 -15.17 -9.78 -16.50
CA VAL A 359 -13.77 -9.87 -16.09
C VAL A 359 -13.59 -11.14 -15.27
N GLU A 360 -12.68 -12.01 -15.68
CA GLU A 360 -12.37 -13.23 -14.94
C GLU A 360 -11.56 -12.92 -13.68
N LEU A 361 -11.81 -13.71 -12.63
CA LEU A 361 -11.05 -13.65 -11.38
C LEU A 361 -10.21 -14.94 -11.23
N ASP A 362 -9.08 -14.83 -10.54
CA ASP A 362 -8.28 -15.97 -10.12
C ASP A 362 -8.86 -16.63 -8.85
N GLU A 363 -8.23 -17.71 -8.39
CA GLU A 363 -8.65 -18.45 -7.19
C GLU A 363 -8.57 -17.60 -5.89
N ARG A 364 -7.82 -16.51 -5.89
CA ARG A 364 -7.69 -15.57 -4.78
C ARG A 364 -8.65 -14.39 -4.89
N GLY A 365 -9.44 -14.32 -5.97
CA GLY A 365 -10.36 -13.22 -6.24
C GLY A 365 -9.71 -11.99 -6.87
N ASN A 366 -8.48 -12.08 -7.38
CA ASN A 366 -7.84 -11.00 -8.12
C ASN A 366 -8.25 -11.04 -9.59
N VAL A 367 -8.11 -9.92 -10.29
CA VAL A 367 -8.44 -9.84 -11.71
C VAL A 367 -7.41 -10.61 -12.53
N LYS A 368 -7.89 -11.66 -13.22
CA LYS A 368 -7.06 -12.52 -14.05
C LYS A 368 -6.69 -11.81 -15.36
N ALA A 369 -5.42 -11.85 -15.70
CA ALA A 369 -4.90 -11.27 -16.93
C ALA A 369 -3.69 -12.05 -17.43
N ASN A 370 -3.53 -12.05 -18.75
CA ASN A 370 -2.33 -12.53 -19.42
C ASN A 370 -1.58 -11.31 -19.97
N ASN A 371 -0.32 -11.15 -19.61
CA ASN A 371 0.47 -9.95 -19.95
C ASN A 371 -0.35 -8.65 -19.73
N TYR A 372 -0.93 -8.52 -18.53
CA TYR A 372 -1.77 -7.40 -18.11
C TYR A 372 -3.11 -7.23 -18.84
N LYS A 373 -3.36 -7.90 -19.98
CA LYS A 373 -4.63 -7.86 -20.71
C LYS A 373 -5.62 -8.86 -20.13
N THR A 374 -6.83 -8.42 -19.80
CA THR A 374 -7.93 -9.30 -19.37
C THR A 374 -8.56 -10.03 -20.56
N ALA A 375 -9.51 -10.95 -20.30
CA ALA A 375 -10.30 -11.57 -21.35
C ALA A 375 -11.26 -10.59 -22.06
N VAL A 376 -11.48 -9.40 -21.49
CA VAL A 376 -12.33 -8.34 -22.05
C VAL A 376 -11.48 -7.43 -22.92
N ASP A 377 -11.92 -7.18 -24.15
CA ASP A 377 -11.18 -6.31 -25.07
C ASP A 377 -10.99 -4.90 -24.50
N LYS A 378 -9.84 -4.27 -24.76
CA LYS A 378 -9.40 -2.97 -24.26
C LYS A 378 -9.24 -2.85 -22.73
N ILE A 379 -9.53 -3.89 -21.95
CA ILE A 379 -9.45 -3.85 -20.50
C ILE A 379 -8.16 -4.52 -20.04
N PHE A 380 -7.35 -3.77 -19.31
CA PHE A 380 -6.09 -4.18 -18.71
C PHE A 380 -6.16 -4.07 -17.19
N THR A 381 -5.23 -4.69 -16.48
CA THR A 381 -5.16 -4.61 -15.02
C THR A 381 -3.73 -4.62 -14.53
N ALA A 382 -3.45 -3.91 -13.45
CA ALA A 382 -2.12 -3.81 -12.85
C ALA A 382 -2.16 -3.64 -11.32
N GLY A 383 -1.02 -3.89 -10.70
CA GLY A 383 -0.82 -3.74 -9.26
C GLY A 383 -1.54 -4.82 -8.46
N ASP A 384 -1.88 -4.47 -7.22
CA ASP A 384 -2.50 -5.42 -6.28
C ASP A 384 -3.86 -5.96 -6.78
N MET A 385 -4.52 -5.27 -7.69
CA MET A 385 -5.76 -5.75 -8.30
C MET A 385 -5.56 -7.01 -9.14
N ARG A 386 -4.40 -7.17 -9.76
CA ARG A 386 -3.98 -8.33 -10.55
C ARG A 386 -3.14 -9.32 -9.75
N ARG A 387 -2.16 -8.80 -9.02
CA ARG A 387 -1.12 -9.59 -8.36
C ARG A 387 -1.53 -10.07 -6.95
N GLY A 388 -2.48 -9.40 -6.31
CA GLY A 388 -2.68 -9.44 -4.87
C GLY A 388 -1.77 -8.45 -4.15
N GLN A 389 -1.89 -8.36 -2.83
CA GLN A 389 -1.14 -7.41 -2.01
C GLN A 389 0.37 -7.58 -2.20
N SER A 390 1.04 -6.47 -2.47
CA SER A 390 2.48 -6.48 -2.75
C SER A 390 3.17 -5.20 -2.27
N LEU A 391 4.48 -5.15 -2.41
CA LEU A 391 5.26 -3.96 -2.08
C LEU A 391 5.01 -2.84 -3.08
N VAL A 392 5.22 -1.59 -2.64
CA VAL A 392 5.07 -0.39 -3.49
C VAL A 392 5.91 -0.48 -4.77
N VAL A 393 7.10 -1.05 -4.71
CA VAL A 393 7.98 -1.26 -5.87
C VAL A 393 7.35 -2.21 -6.90
N TRP A 394 6.63 -3.24 -6.45
CA TRP A 394 5.89 -4.14 -7.35
C TRP A 394 4.70 -3.44 -7.99
N ALA A 395 3.96 -2.63 -7.23
CA ALA A 395 2.85 -1.87 -7.77
C ALA A 395 3.31 -0.90 -8.87
N ILE A 396 4.43 -0.18 -8.65
CA ILE A 396 5.03 0.70 -9.65
C ILE A 396 5.50 -0.11 -10.88
N SER A 397 6.21 -1.22 -10.68
CA SER A 397 6.65 -2.11 -11.75
C SER A 397 5.49 -2.63 -12.59
N GLU A 398 4.42 -3.12 -11.95
CA GLU A 398 3.19 -3.56 -12.61
C GLU A 398 2.54 -2.47 -13.46
N GLY A 399 2.49 -1.24 -12.95
CA GLY A 399 1.97 -0.09 -13.69
C GLY A 399 2.79 0.24 -14.93
N ARG A 400 4.13 0.19 -14.82
CA ARG A 400 5.05 0.42 -15.95
C ARG A 400 4.88 -0.63 -17.05
N GLU A 401 4.91 -1.91 -16.68
CA GLU A 401 4.76 -3.02 -17.63
C GLU A 401 3.37 -3.03 -18.28
N CYS A 402 2.32 -2.78 -17.50
CA CYS A 402 0.96 -2.66 -18.04
C CYS A 402 0.86 -1.51 -19.05
N ALA A 403 1.48 -0.38 -18.77
CA ALA A 403 1.50 0.75 -19.70
C ALA A 403 2.18 0.38 -21.04
N ARG A 404 3.28 -0.38 -20.98
CA ARG A 404 3.96 -0.88 -22.16
C ARG A 404 3.07 -1.82 -22.97
N GLU A 405 2.37 -2.75 -22.36
CA GLU A 405 1.43 -3.64 -23.05
C GLU A 405 0.23 -2.89 -23.65
N VAL A 406 -0.26 -1.85 -22.98
CA VAL A 406 -1.30 -0.96 -23.53
C VAL A 406 -0.78 -0.17 -24.74
N ASP A 407 0.46 0.34 -24.68
CA ASP A 407 1.07 1.06 -25.79
C ASP A 407 1.24 0.15 -27.00
N ILE A 408 1.73 -1.09 -26.82
CA ILE A 408 1.80 -2.11 -27.88
C ILE A 408 0.41 -2.39 -28.46
N PHE A 409 -0.61 -2.52 -27.63
CA PHE A 409 -1.98 -2.76 -28.08
C PHE A 409 -2.52 -1.61 -28.93
N LEU A 410 -2.20 -0.37 -28.59
CA LEU A 410 -2.70 0.83 -29.26
C LEU A 410 -1.92 1.21 -30.53
N MET A 411 -0.60 0.94 -30.53
CA MET A 411 0.33 1.44 -31.56
C MET A 411 0.97 0.32 -32.38
N GLY A 412 0.88 -0.95 -31.95
CA GLY A 412 1.54 -2.10 -32.56
C GLY A 412 2.94 -2.38 -32.04
N GLU A 413 3.62 -1.35 -31.52
CA GLU A 413 4.93 -1.45 -30.87
C GLU A 413 5.02 -0.44 -29.72
N SER A 414 6.06 -0.55 -28.88
CA SER A 414 6.28 0.38 -27.77
C SER A 414 7.76 0.73 -27.65
N LEU A 415 8.03 2.01 -27.45
CA LEU A 415 9.34 2.54 -27.10
C LEU A 415 9.53 2.67 -25.58
N LEU A 416 8.53 2.30 -24.77
CA LEU A 416 8.67 2.26 -23.33
C LEU A 416 9.62 1.14 -22.94
N GLU A 417 10.45 1.40 -21.93
CA GLU A 417 11.43 0.45 -21.42
C GLU A 417 10.71 -0.82 -20.92
N ALA A 418 11.17 -1.99 -21.37
CA ALA A 418 10.75 -3.27 -20.83
C ALA A 418 11.54 -3.56 -19.56
N LYS A 419 10.95 -4.29 -18.64
CA LYS A 419 11.68 -4.90 -17.55
C LYS A 419 12.62 -5.94 -18.14
N ASP A 420 13.93 -5.76 -17.97
CA ASP A 420 14.89 -6.78 -18.36
C ASP A 420 14.57 -8.09 -17.64
N GLU A 421 14.32 -9.15 -18.41
CA GLU A 421 14.33 -10.53 -17.93
C GLU A 421 15.78 -10.97 -17.65
N GLY A 422 16.51 -10.14 -16.91
CA GLY A 422 17.91 -10.39 -16.59
C GLY A 422 18.09 -11.68 -15.79
N LEU A 423 19.29 -12.24 -15.85
CA LEU A 423 19.82 -13.48 -15.25
C LEU A 423 19.56 -13.71 -13.73
N LEU A 424 18.74 -12.90 -13.08
CA LEU A 424 18.43 -12.95 -11.64
C LEU A 424 16.97 -13.27 -11.32
N PHE A 425 16.22 -13.90 -12.23
CA PHE A 425 14.98 -14.58 -11.85
C PHE A 425 15.34 -15.83 -11.04
N VAL A 426 15.52 -15.66 -9.75
CA VAL A 426 15.36 -16.73 -8.79
C VAL A 426 13.86 -16.91 -8.64
N GLY A 427 13.36 -18.07 -9.02
CA GLY A 427 11.95 -18.40 -9.25
C GLY A 427 10.97 -17.94 -8.16
N GLU A 428 9.71 -17.95 -8.58
CA GLU A 428 8.51 -17.68 -7.80
C GLU A 428 8.44 -18.49 -6.49
#